data_10a7ee8b3e7acfa6dd79670324c154e1
#
_entry.id   10a7ee8b3e7acfa6dd79670324c154e1
#
_cell.length_a   1.000
_cell.length_b   1.000
_cell.length_c   1.000
_cell.angle_alpha   90.00
_cell.angle_beta   90.00
_cell.angle_gamma   90.00
#
_symmetry.space_group_name_H-M   'P 1'
#
loop_
_entity.id
_entity.type
_entity.pdbx_description
1 polymer ?
#
loop_
_entity_poly.entity_id
_entity_poly.type
_entity_poly.pdbx_seq_one_letter_code
_entity_poly.pdbx_strand_id
1 'polypeptide(L)'
;MRSPTPWPALAFAVIFVFIFLLHAPLLQLPYFWDEAGYYVPAARDILLTGSFIPHSTLSNAHPPLVLAWLALWWKVIAYKPLVTRAAMLLLAAFSLLGLFRLAERVTNTQVAIAATVCTTLYPVFFAQSSLAQVDLAAAGLIFWGLRAYFEDRRLAAAIWFTLAALAKETAIFASLALVAWEILGLLFGSQVGVRRLWLHETFDQESAFRGSKWIRALLMPLLPLTLWYAYHYARTGYVFGNPEFFRYNVGATLNPIRFLLALVMRLWQAFGYMHLWMLTLAMVLAMLLPPQSDSGAERPRIALPVQMVFLVIVAAYVVAMALIGGAVLARYMLPAVPLVIVLAVSTLWRRLSFWPAAVAFVGFAFVAAWFFNPPYGFSPEDNLAYRDYVLLHEDGAHLLETRYPTARVLTAWPASDELTRPWLGYITRPVQVVRIEDFSLDEVISAAELRANFEVAVIFSTKYEPAHSLFDRWKSWVDLKTRFFGFHHDMPPAAVAQILGGKVVFSESRKGQWIAVIEIERVEEAANSASGSVSGWRTGAGRSRAATVSSP
;
A
#
# COMPACT_ATOMS: atom_id res chain seq x y z
N MET A 1 -15.55 28.65 -21.86
CA MET A 1 -15.01 28.47 -20.49
C MET A 1 -16.19 28.36 -19.54
N ARG A 2 -16.40 27.20 -18.91
CA ARG A 2 -17.45 27.02 -17.89
C ARG A 2 -16.97 27.66 -16.59
N SER A 3 -17.85 28.44 -15.92
CA SER A 3 -17.56 29.00 -14.60
C SER A 3 -17.26 27.83 -13.61
N PRO A 4 -16.21 27.91 -12.80
CA PRO A 4 -15.95 26.90 -11.79
C PRO A 4 -17.11 26.87 -10.79
N THR A 5 -17.41 25.68 -10.24
CA THR A 5 -18.37 25.55 -9.14
C THR A 5 -18.07 26.60 -8.06
N PRO A 6 -19.05 27.40 -7.63
CA PRO A 6 -18.79 28.57 -6.75
C PRO A 6 -18.36 28.21 -5.33
N TRP A 7 -18.39 26.91 -4.92
CA TRP A 7 -18.25 26.47 -3.53
C TRP A 7 -17.20 25.39 -3.30
N PRO A 8 -15.89 25.63 -3.53
CA PRO A 8 -14.87 24.61 -3.29
C PRO A 8 -14.78 24.18 -1.82
N ALA A 9 -15.04 25.08 -0.87
CA ALA A 9 -15.05 24.76 0.56
C ALA A 9 -16.22 23.85 0.94
N LEU A 10 -17.42 24.09 0.38
CA LEU A 10 -18.56 23.21 0.61
C LEU A 10 -18.34 21.82 0.01
N ALA A 11 -17.81 21.74 -1.22
CA ALA A 11 -17.47 20.46 -1.85
C ALA A 11 -16.44 19.68 -1.01
N PHE A 12 -15.40 20.35 -0.49
CA PHE A 12 -14.44 19.75 0.42
C PHE A 12 -15.12 19.22 1.70
N ALA A 13 -15.96 20.04 2.33
CA ALA A 13 -16.66 19.65 3.55
C ALA A 13 -17.58 18.44 3.32
N VAL A 14 -18.33 18.42 2.21
CA VAL A 14 -19.20 17.29 1.84
C VAL A 14 -18.38 16.02 1.62
N ILE A 15 -17.29 16.10 0.85
CA ILE A 15 -16.39 14.95 0.62
C ILE A 15 -15.81 14.46 1.96
N PHE A 16 -15.30 15.37 2.78
CA PHE A 16 -14.72 15.01 4.08
C PHE A 16 -15.73 14.32 5.00
N VAL A 17 -16.91 14.91 5.18
CA VAL A 17 -17.96 14.32 6.02
C VAL A 17 -18.37 12.95 5.50
N PHE A 18 -18.53 12.82 4.18
CA PHE A 18 -18.90 11.54 3.57
C PHE A 18 -17.87 10.44 3.84
N ILE A 19 -16.57 10.70 3.55
CA ILE A 19 -15.53 9.69 3.79
C ILE A 19 -15.30 9.44 5.28
N PHE A 20 -15.43 10.47 6.13
CA PHE A 20 -15.30 10.32 7.58
C PHE A 20 -16.38 9.38 8.15
N LEU A 21 -17.63 9.53 7.71
CA LEU A 21 -18.73 8.64 8.10
C LEU A 21 -18.53 7.22 7.60
N LEU A 22 -18.04 7.04 6.36
CA LEU A 22 -17.71 5.71 5.83
C LEU A 22 -16.60 5.01 6.62
N HIS A 23 -15.66 5.77 7.20
CA HIS A 23 -14.55 5.22 7.99
C HIS A 23 -14.84 5.20 9.51
N ALA A 24 -16.02 5.62 9.95
CA ALA A 24 -16.35 5.69 11.39
C ALA A 24 -15.98 4.42 12.20
N PRO A 25 -16.24 3.18 11.70
CA PRO A 25 -15.86 1.95 12.41
C PRO A 25 -14.37 1.68 12.48
N LEU A 26 -13.56 2.40 11.72
CA LEU A 26 -12.11 2.17 11.56
C LEU A 26 -11.26 3.20 12.32
N LEU A 27 -11.89 4.26 12.85
CA LEU A 27 -11.17 5.43 13.40
C LEU A 27 -10.40 5.13 14.69
N GLN A 28 -10.78 4.10 15.43
CA GLN A 28 -10.16 3.74 16.71
C GLN A 28 -9.14 2.59 16.59
N LEU A 29 -9.02 1.97 15.40
CA LEU A 29 -8.13 0.83 15.20
C LEU A 29 -6.66 1.22 15.46
N PRO A 30 -5.89 0.37 16.14
CA PRO A 30 -4.43 0.43 16.21
C PRO A 30 -3.76 0.58 14.84
N TYR A 31 -2.47 0.79 14.84
CA TYR A 31 -1.71 1.06 13.63
C TYR A 31 -1.28 -0.22 12.93
N PHE A 32 -1.64 -0.33 11.66
CA PHE A 32 -1.39 -1.49 10.82
C PHE A 32 0.01 -1.48 10.20
N TRP A 33 0.72 -2.59 10.23
CA TRP A 33 1.93 -2.93 9.47
C TRP A 33 2.96 -1.79 9.35
N ASP A 34 3.08 -1.17 8.16
CA ASP A 34 4.01 -0.05 7.91
C ASP A 34 3.72 1.19 8.78
N GLU A 35 2.46 1.39 9.20
CA GLU A 35 2.14 2.45 10.14
C GLU A 35 2.83 2.20 11.48
N ALA A 36 2.71 0.97 12.01
CA ALA A 36 3.30 0.57 13.29
C ALA A 36 4.83 0.50 13.22
N GLY A 37 5.37 -0.01 12.11
CA GLY A 37 6.80 -0.24 11.95
C GLY A 37 7.62 0.99 11.53
N TYR A 38 7.01 1.94 10.81
CA TYR A 38 7.76 3.06 10.27
C TYR A 38 7.07 4.42 10.37
N TYR A 39 5.90 4.61 9.74
CA TYR A 39 5.35 5.97 9.54
C TYR A 39 4.95 6.66 10.85
N VAL A 40 4.30 5.94 11.76
CA VAL A 40 3.87 6.49 13.04
C VAL A 40 5.06 6.70 13.98
N PRO A 41 6.01 5.77 14.15
CA PRO A 41 7.27 6.01 14.87
C PRO A 41 8.02 7.23 14.36
N ALA A 42 8.25 7.34 13.05
CA ALA A 42 8.99 8.45 12.46
C ALA A 42 8.28 9.81 12.65
N ALA A 43 6.95 9.86 12.49
CA ALA A 43 6.18 11.08 12.76
C ALA A 43 6.18 11.46 14.25
N ARG A 44 6.19 10.45 15.14
CA ARG A 44 6.30 10.66 16.59
C ARG A 44 7.67 11.22 16.98
N ASP A 45 8.74 10.80 16.33
CA ASP A 45 10.07 11.37 16.54
C ASP A 45 10.11 12.84 16.12
N ILE A 46 9.46 13.23 15.01
CA ILE A 46 9.29 14.65 14.65
C ILE A 46 8.55 15.42 15.74
N LEU A 47 7.47 14.86 16.28
CA LEU A 47 6.70 15.49 17.36
C LEU A 47 7.54 15.72 18.62
N LEU A 48 8.34 14.73 19.03
CA LEU A 48 9.04 14.74 20.30
C LEU A 48 10.38 15.49 20.25
N THR A 49 11.10 15.39 19.12
CA THR A 49 12.48 15.88 19.00
C THR A 49 12.64 16.98 17.95
N GLY A 50 11.66 17.16 17.06
CA GLY A 50 11.78 18.02 15.87
C GLY A 50 12.68 17.47 14.77
N SER A 51 13.25 16.26 14.94
CA SER A 51 14.14 15.64 13.94
C SER A 51 13.33 15.02 12.80
N PHE A 52 13.70 15.34 11.56
CA PHE A 52 13.13 14.69 10.37
C PHE A 52 13.77 13.32 10.09
N ILE A 53 14.89 13.00 10.72
CA ILE A 53 15.47 11.65 10.69
C ILE A 53 14.96 10.90 11.91
N PRO A 54 14.28 9.75 11.74
CA PRO A 54 13.75 8.99 12.87
C PRO A 54 14.88 8.42 13.75
N HIS A 55 14.60 8.32 15.05
CA HIS A 55 15.48 7.72 16.05
C HIS A 55 14.92 6.39 16.58
N SER A 56 13.59 6.23 16.56
CA SER A 56 12.90 5.04 17.08
C SER A 56 12.73 3.92 16.04
N THR A 57 13.07 4.20 14.77
CA THR A 57 13.05 3.23 13.67
C THR A 57 14.14 3.56 12.66
N LEU A 58 14.56 2.59 11.85
CA LEU A 58 15.53 2.82 10.77
C LEU A 58 14.92 3.71 9.68
N SER A 59 15.70 4.68 9.18
CA SER A 59 15.20 5.60 8.16
C SER A 59 15.09 4.93 6.80
N ASN A 60 13.92 5.03 6.18
CA ASN A 60 13.64 4.64 4.79
C ASN A 60 13.83 5.82 3.81
N ALA A 61 14.36 6.95 4.25
CA ALA A 61 14.58 8.18 3.49
C ALA A 61 13.33 8.78 2.82
N HIS A 62 12.11 8.36 3.22
CA HIS A 62 10.90 9.03 2.71
C HIS A 62 10.90 10.51 3.09
N PRO A 63 10.55 11.41 2.14
CA PRO A 63 10.43 12.84 2.45
C PRO A 63 9.38 13.11 3.54
N PRO A 64 9.59 14.12 4.41
CA PRO A 64 8.90 14.21 5.68
C PRO A 64 7.53 14.91 5.66
N LEU A 65 7.00 15.33 4.50
CA LEU A 65 5.80 16.18 4.45
C LEU A 65 4.58 15.56 5.18
N VAL A 66 4.28 14.30 4.92
CA VAL A 66 3.13 13.61 5.55
C VAL A 66 3.40 13.31 7.00
N LEU A 67 4.65 12.94 7.34
CA LEU A 67 5.06 12.70 8.74
C LEU A 67 4.96 13.98 9.58
N ALA A 68 5.41 15.11 9.03
CA ALA A 68 5.28 16.42 9.65
C ALA A 68 3.81 16.87 9.79
N TRP A 69 2.96 16.54 8.80
CA TRP A 69 1.52 16.74 8.87
C TRP A 69 0.89 16.01 10.07
N LEU A 70 1.23 14.73 10.25
CA LEU A 70 0.74 13.95 11.40
C LEU A 70 1.25 14.52 12.72
N ALA A 71 2.56 14.82 12.82
CA ALA A 71 3.16 15.43 14.00
C ALA A 71 2.49 16.76 14.37
N LEU A 72 2.13 17.59 13.38
CA LEU A 72 1.40 18.84 13.59
C LEU A 72 0.04 18.60 14.24
N TRP A 73 -0.76 17.65 13.69
CA TRP A 73 -2.09 17.34 14.24
C TRP A 73 -2.00 16.78 15.66
N TRP A 74 -1.03 15.92 15.93
CA TRP A 74 -0.80 15.41 17.28
C TRP A 74 -0.38 16.50 18.26
N LYS A 75 0.43 17.46 17.80
CA LYS A 75 0.83 18.61 18.63
C LYS A 75 -0.35 19.52 18.97
N VAL A 76 -1.28 19.73 18.03
CA VAL A 76 -2.42 20.64 18.20
C VAL A 76 -3.56 20.00 18.99
N ILE A 77 -3.83 18.70 18.79
CA ILE A 77 -4.97 18.02 19.41
C ILE A 77 -4.49 16.99 20.43
N ALA A 78 -4.03 15.82 19.97
CA ALA A 78 -3.48 14.76 20.82
C ALA A 78 -2.89 13.62 19.96
N TYR A 79 -1.94 12.89 20.51
CA TYR A 79 -1.46 11.63 19.94
C TYR A 79 -2.49 10.52 20.24
N LYS A 80 -3.37 10.22 19.27
CA LYS A 80 -4.40 9.17 19.34
C LYS A 80 -4.71 8.64 17.94
N PRO A 81 -5.07 7.34 17.78
CA PRO A 81 -5.48 6.79 16.48
C PRO A 81 -6.57 7.61 15.78
N LEU A 82 -7.62 8.01 16.48
CA LEU A 82 -8.68 8.87 15.94
C LEU A 82 -8.14 10.15 15.27
N VAL A 83 -7.18 10.83 15.90
CA VAL A 83 -6.60 12.08 15.35
C VAL A 83 -5.76 11.76 14.12
N THR A 84 -5.00 10.66 14.15
CA THR A 84 -4.24 10.17 12.99
C THR A 84 -5.16 9.87 11.82
N ARG A 85 -6.20 9.07 12.04
CA ARG A 85 -7.18 8.70 11.00
C ARG A 85 -7.90 9.93 10.44
N ALA A 86 -8.35 10.85 11.31
CA ALA A 86 -8.99 12.09 10.88
C ALA A 86 -8.04 12.99 10.05
N ALA A 87 -6.77 13.10 10.45
CA ALA A 87 -5.75 13.86 9.71
C ALA A 87 -5.48 13.25 8.31
N MET A 88 -5.47 11.92 8.20
CA MET A 88 -5.32 11.24 6.90
C MET A 88 -6.57 11.40 6.04
N LEU A 89 -7.78 11.33 6.62
CA LEU A 89 -9.04 11.57 5.89
C LEU A 89 -9.16 13.01 5.38
N LEU A 90 -8.56 14.00 6.07
CA LEU A 90 -8.45 15.36 5.52
C LEU A 90 -7.58 15.40 4.26
N LEU A 91 -6.45 14.68 4.24
CA LEU A 91 -5.62 14.53 3.03
C LEU A 91 -6.37 13.78 1.92
N ALA A 92 -7.12 12.72 2.27
CA ALA A 92 -7.95 11.98 1.32
C ALA A 92 -9.06 12.86 0.71
N ALA A 93 -9.75 13.67 1.52
CA ALA A 93 -10.76 14.62 1.04
C ALA A 93 -10.14 15.69 0.12
N PHE A 94 -8.95 16.18 0.47
CA PHE A 94 -8.21 17.13 -0.36
C PHE A 94 -7.77 16.50 -1.69
N SER A 95 -7.38 15.23 -1.68
CA SER A 95 -7.03 14.45 -2.86
C SER A 95 -8.22 14.24 -3.79
N LEU A 96 -9.38 13.85 -3.22
CA LEU A 96 -10.64 13.68 -3.96
C LEU A 96 -11.15 15.00 -4.54
N LEU A 97 -11.02 16.10 -3.81
CA LEU A 97 -11.35 17.43 -4.33
C LEU A 97 -10.44 17.79 -5.52
N GLY A 98 -9.14 17.48 -5.42
CA GLY A 98 -8.18 17.66 -6.51
C GLY A 98 -8.58 16.88 -7.75
N LEU A 99 -8.93 15.60 -7.58
CA LEU A 99 -9.41 14.74 -8.67
C LEU A 99 -10.73 15.25 -9.26
N PHE A 100 -11.69 15.62 -8.43
CA PHE A 100 -12.95 16.20 -8.87
C PHE A 100 -12.73 17.44 -9.74
N ARG A 101 -11.91 18.38 -9.27
CA ARG A 101 -11.61 19.61 -10.01
C ARG A 101 -10.81 19.37 -11.29
N LEU A 102 -9.92 18.38 -11.28
CA LEU A 102 -9.22 17.92 -12.49
C LEU A 102 -10.22 17.34 -13.51
N ALA A 103 -11.05 16.39 -13.08
CA ALA A 103 -12.04 15.75 -13.93
C ALA A 103 -13.08 16.75 -14.47
N GLU A 104 -13.57 17.67 -13.63
CA GLU A 104 -14.48 18.74 -14.04
C GLU A 104 -13.86 19.66 -15.12
N ARG A 105 -12.55 19.96 -15.00
CA ARG A 105 -11.82 20.79 -15.96
C ARG A 105 -11.71 20.14 -17.33
N VAL A 106 -11.52 18.83 -17.38
CA VAL A 106 -11.24 18.09 -18.63
C VAL A 106 -12.48 17.39 -19.21
N THR A 107 -13.58 17.32 -18.45
CA THR A 107 -14.84 16.69 -18.86
C THR A 107 -16.05 17.59 -18.57
N ASN A 108 -16.87 17.20 -17.62
CA ASN A 108 -18.04 17.94 -17.11
C ASN A 108 -18.31 17.51 -15.65
N THR A 109 -19.23 18.24 -14.98
CA THR A 109 -19.55 18.01 -13.57
C THR A 109 -20.13 16.61 -13.30
N GLN A 110 -20.95 16.04 -14.21
CA GLN A 110 -21.54 14.70 -14.03
C GLN A 110 -20.45 13.63 -14.02
N VAL A 111 -19.55 13.65 -15.00
CA VAL A 111 -18.39 12.73 -15.07
C VAL A 111 -17.47 12.94 -13.87
N ALA A 112 -17.22 14.19 -13.47
CA ALA A 112 -16.36 14.49 -12.32
C ALA A 112 -16.93 13.92 -11.02
N ILE A 113 -18.22 14.06 -10.76
CA ILE A 113 -18.89 13.46 -9.59
C ILE A 113 -18.75 11.95 -9.65
N ALA A 114 -19.15 11.32 -10.76
CA ALA A 114 -19.15 9.87 -10.89
C ALA A 114 -17.74 9.27 -10.76
N ALA A 115 -16.73 9.87 -11.40
CA ALA A 115 -15.34 9.42 -11.30
C ALA A 115 -14.77 9.59 -9.88
N THR A 116 -15.13 10.68 -9.19
CA THR A 116 -14.71 10.91 -7.80
C THR A 116 -15.36 9.90 -6.86
N VAL A 117 -16.65 9.62 -7.02
CA VAL A 117 -17.36 8.58 -6.24
C VAL A 117 -16.76 7.20 -6.51
N CYS A 118 -16.56 6.82 -7.79
CA CYS A 118 -15.90 5.55 -8.12
C CYS A 118 -14.50 5.43 -7.48
N THR A 119 -13.71 6.51 -7.51
CA THR A 119 -12.38 6.52 -6.89
C THR A 119 -12.49 6.36 -5.37
N THR A 120 -13.43 7.03 -4.73
CA THR A 120 -13.68 6.90 -3.28
C THR A 120 -14.04 5.47 -2.90
N LEU A 121 -14.84 4.80 -3.73
CA LEU A 121 -15.29 3.42 -3.50
C LEU A 121 -14.28 2.37 -3.95
N TYR A 122 -13.29 2.72 -4.77
CA TYR A 122 -12.24 1.79 -5.18
C TYR A 122 -11.46 1.26 -3.96
N PRO A 123 -11.37 -0.07 -3.77
CA PRO A 123 -10.92 -0.65 -2.50
C PRO A 123 -9.58 -0.12 -2.00
N VAL A 124 -8.58 -0.04 -2.88
CA VAL A 124 -7.24 0.45 -2.51
C VAL A 124 -7.30 1.92 -2.06
N PHE A 125 -8.04 2.77 -2.77
CA PHE A 125 -8.19 4.17 -2.37
C PHE A 125 -8.92 4.30 -1.04
N PHE A 126 -10.00 3.54 -0.86
CA PHE A 126 -10.77 3.51 0.38
C PHE A 126 -9.90 3.10 1.56
N ALA A 127 -9.22 1.95 1.50
CA ALA A 127 -8.38 1.46 2.58
C ALA A 127 -7.24 2.46 2.91
N GLN A 128 -6.58 3.01 1.89
CA GLN A 128 -5.49 3.98 2.04
C GLN A 128 -5.95 5.35 2.56
N SER A 129 -7.25 5.66 2.51
CA SER A 129 -7.77 6.97 2.93
C SER A 129 -7.57 7.24 4.41
N SER A 130 -7.57 6.22 5.26
CA SER A 130 -7.40 6.36 6.72
C SER A 130 -6.06 5.85 7.24
N LEU A 131 -5.30 5.05 6.45
CA LEU A 131 -3.98 4.57 6.84
C LEU A 131 -2.95 5.70 6.81
N ALA A 132 -2.08 5.76 7.83
CA ALA A 132 -1.02 6.76 7.94
C ALA A 132 0.14 6.43 6.98
N GLN A 133 -0.15 6.43 5.69
CA GLN A 133 0.77 6.16 4.61
C GLN A 133 0.88 7.36 3.66
N VAL A 134 1.94 7.42 2.87
CA VAL A 134 2.30 8.64 2.12
C VAL A 134 1.74 8.67 0.70
N ASP A 135 1.35 7.51 0.16
CA ASP A 135 1.01 7.32 -1.26
C ASP A 135 -0.21 8.11 -1.71
N LEU A 136 -1.26 8.10 -0.89
CA LEU A 136 -2.52 8.78 -1.22
C LEU A 136 -2.34 10.30 -1.23
N ALA A 137 -1.59 10.86 -0.27
CA ALA A 137 -1.29 12.29 -0.23
C ALA A 137 -0.52 12.73 -1.47
N ALA A 138 0.50 11.95 -1.87
CA ALA A 138 1.27 12.19 -3.08
C ALA A 138 0.39 12.16 -4.34
N ALA A 139 -0.50 11.17 -4.47
CA ALA A 139 -1.45 11.08 -5.58
C ALA A 139 -2.38 12.31 -5.65
N GLY A 140 -2.92 12.73 -4.51
CA GLY A 140 -3.78 13.91 -4.44
C GLY A 140 -3.09 15.20 -4.90
N LEU A 141 -1.85 15.40 -4.45
CA LEU A 141 -1.05 16.57 -4.85
C LEU A 141 -0.71 16.53 -6.36
N ILE A 142 -0.53 15.34 -6.93
CA ILE A 142 -0.38 15.17 -8.39
C ILE A 142 -1.67 15.61 -9.12
N PHE A 143 -2.86 15.28 -8.62
CA PHE A 143 -4.12 15.72 -9.26
C PHE A 143 -4.25 17.24 -9.28
N TRP A 144 -3.86 17.93 -8.20
CA TRP A 144 -3.78 19.40 -8.18
C TRP A 144 -2.73 19.94 -9.15
N GLY A 145 -1.57 19.29 -9.25
CA GLY A 145 -0.52 19.62 -10.21
C GLY A 145 -1.00 19.50 -11.65
N LEU A 146 -1.68 18.38 -12.00
CA LEU A 146 -2.26 18.16 -13.33
C LEU A 146 -3.35 19.17 -13.66
N ARG A 147 -4.21 19.51 -12.70
CA ARG A 147 -5.19 20.57 -12.88
C ARG A 147 -4.52 21.90 -13.22
N ALA A 148 -3.50 22.28 -12.45
CA ALA A 148 -2.76 23.52 -12.69
C ALA A 148 -2.04 23.50 -14.06
N TYR A 149 -1.53 22.34 -14.48
CA TYR A 149 -0.94 22.13 -15.79
C TYR A 149 -1.96 22.39 -16.93
N PHE A 150 -3.17 21.84 -16.85
CA PHE A 150 -4.22 22.08 -17.83
C PHE A 150 -4.86 23.46 -17.76
N GLU A 151 -4.64 24.21 -16.68
CA GLU A 151 -5.03 25.61 -16.55
C GLU A 151 -3.92 26.60 -16.97
N ASP A 152 -2.78 26.11 -17.49
CA ASP A 152 -1.56 26.89 -17.82
C ASP A 152 -0.97 27.68 -16.63
N ARG A 153 -1.14 27.18 -15.41
CA ARG A 153 -0.68 27.82 -14.16
C ARG A 153 0.63 27.21 -13.68
N ARG A 154 1.74 27.61 -14.33
CA ARG A 154 3.07 26.98 -14.16
C ARG A 154 3.58 27.00 -12.73
N LEU A 155 3.50 28.15 -12.04
CA LEU A 155 3.93 28.25 -10.65
C LEU A 155 3.12 27.33 -9.73
N ALA A 156 1.79 27.29 -9.90
CA ALA A 156 0.94 26.40 -9.12
C ALA A 156 1.28 24.93 -9.40
N ALA A 157 1.50 24.55 -10.67
CA ALA A 157 1.91 23.20 -11.02
C ALA A 157 3.27 22.84 -10.38
N ALA A 158 4.27 23.73 -10.46
CA ALA A 158 5.57 23.53 -9.81
C ALA A 158 5.43 23.33 -8.29
N ILE A 159 4.61 24.13 -7.62
CA ILE A 159 4.35 24.00 -6.17
C ILE A 159 3.71 22.65 -5.86
N TRP A 160 2.63 22.28 -6.57
CA TRP A 160 1.91 21.02 -6.28
C TRP A 160 2.77 19.79 -6.54
N PHE A 161 3.52 19.74 -7.65
CA PHE A 161 4.44 18.63 -7.91
C PHE A 161 5.61 18.60 -6.92
N THR A 162 6.08 19.75 -6.44
CA THR A 162 7.08 19.82 -5.37
C THR A 162 6.55 19.23 -4.06
N LEU A 163 5.35 19.64 -3.64
CA LEU A 163 4.71 19.08 -2.45
C LEU A 163 4.44 17.57 -2.62
N ALA A 164 4.05 17.13 -3.82
CA ALA A 164 3.89 15.70 -4.13
C ALA A 164 5.21 14.93 -3.95
N ALA A 165 6.31 15.44 -4.48
CA ALA A 165 7.63 14.83 -4.33
C ALA A 165 8.12 14.83 -2.87
N LEU A 166 7.75 15.84 -2.08
CA LEU A 166 8.03 15.91 -0.65
C LEU A 166 7.04 15.09 0.21
N ALA A 167 5.89 14.69 -0.34
CA ALA A 167 5.01 13.70 0.29
C ALA A 167 5.55 12.28 0.08
N LYS A 168 5.96 11.96 -1.15
CA LYS A 168 6.60 10.70 -1.52
C LYS A 168 7.53 10.93 -2.72
N GLU A 169 8.77 10.44 -2.62
CA GLU A 169 9.80 10.58 -3.65
C GLU A 169 9.36 10.10 -5.04
N THR A 170 8.58 9.02 -5.10
CA THR A 170 8.09 8.45 -6.36
C THR A 170 7.08 9.34 -7.10
N ALA A 171 6.54 10.37 -6.44
CA ALA A 171 5.67 11.34 -7.10
C ALA A 171 6.41 12.17 -8.17
N ILE A 172 7.75 12.21 -8.13
CA ILE A 172 8.58 12.86 -9.15
C ILE A 172 8.33 12.30 -10.55
N PHE A 173 7.92 11.02 -10.67
CA PHE A 173 7.66 10.40 -11.97
C PHE A 173 6.53 11.06 -12.74
N ALA A 174 5.51 11.63 -12.07
CA ALA A 174 4.47 12.40 -12.75
C ALA A 174 5.04 13.67 -13.41
N SER A 175 5.87 14.39 -12.68
CA SER A 175 6.53 15.60 -13.20
C SER A 175 7.51 15.28 -14.34
N LEU A 176 8.35 14.24 -14.18
CA LEU A 176 9.29 13.81 -15.22
C LEU A 176 8.58 13.25 -16.47
N ALA A 177 7.45 12.58 -16.32
CA ALA A 177 6.61 12.14 -17.43
C ALA A 177 6.10 13.33 -18.25
N LEU A 178 5.67 14.41 -17.58
CA LEU A 178 5.29 15.65 -18.26
C LEU A 178 6.48 16.36 -18.90
N VAL A 179 7.67 16.34 -18.28
CA VAL A 179 8.90 16.85 -18.92
C VAL A 179 9.19 16.09 -20.23
N ALA A 180 9.17 14.77 -20.18
CA ALA A 180 9.35 13.94 -21.38
C ALA A 180 8.28 14.26 -22.44
N TRP A 181 7.05 14.44 -22.05
CA TRP A 181 5.95 14.83 -22.94
C TRP A 181 6.19 16.19 -23.60
N GLU A 182 6.61 17.21 -22.84
CA GLU A 182 6.94 18.54 -23.39
C GLU A 182 8.15 18.48 -24.34
N ILE A 183 9.18 17.68 -24.00
CA ILE A 183 10.34 17.49 -24.87
C ILE A 183 9.93 16.82 -26.18
N LEU A 184 9.13 15.74 -26.12
CA LEU A 184 8.61 15.09 -27.33
C LEU A 184 7.78 16.05 -28.17
N GLY A 185 6.98 16.92 -27.55
CA GLY A 185 6.23 17.99 -28.21
C GLY A 185 7.16 18.98 -28.94
N LEU A 186 8.30 19.32 -28.35
CA LEU A 186 9.30 20.21 -28.96
C LEU A 186 10.04 19.54 -30.12
N LEU A 187 10.42 18.27 -29.98
CA LEU A 187 11.24 17.54 -30.98
C LEU A 187 10.42 17.11 -32.19
N PHE A 188 9.21 16.61 -31.98
CA PHE A 188 8.40 15.95 -33.00
C PHE A 188 7.13 16.72 -33.40
N GLY A 189 6.81 17.80 -32.70
CA GLY A 189 5.56 18.52 -32.89
C GLY A 189 5.37 19.11 -34.30
N SER A 190 6.46 19.40 -35.03
CA SER A 190 6.42 19.87 -36.42
C SER A 190 6.26 18.75 -37.45
N GLN A 191 6.73 17.52 -37.15
CA GLN A 191 6.78 16.42 -38.12
C GLN A 191 5.59 15.44 -38.01
N VAL A 192 5.02 15.23 -36.81
CA VAL A 192 4.05 14.17 -36.54
C VAL A 192 2.61 14.70 -36.41
N GLY A 193 2.38 15.97 -36.63
CA GLY A 193 1.03 16.55 -36.46
C GLY A 193 0.48 16.53 -35.03
N VAL A 194 1.28 16.01 -34.07
CA VAL A 194 0.90 15.92 -32.65
C VAL A 194 0.62 17.31 -32.09
N ARG A 195 1.32 18.34 -32.51
CA ARG A 195 1.05 19.72 -32.12
C ARG A 195 -0.20 20.32 -32.77
N ARG A 196 -0.54 19.97 -34.01
CA ARG A 196 -1.86 20.31 -34.62
C ARG A 196 -3.01 19.69 -33.82
N LEU A 197 -2.79 18.51 -33.25
CA LEU A 197 -3.74 17.86 -32.34
C LEU A 197 -3.82 18.58 -30.98
N TRP A 198 -2.74 19.27 -30.57
CA TRP A 198 -2.60 19.85 -29.23
C TRP A 198 -3.25 21.23 -29.07
N LEU A 199 -3.01 22.16 -29.99
CA LEU A 199 -3.28 23.57 -29.74
C LEU A 199 -4.10 24.25 -30.83
N HIS A 200 -4.42 23.62 -31.96
CA HIS A 200 -4.92 24.32 -33.16
C HIS A 200 -4.02 25.50 -33.62
N GLU A 201 -2.77 25.54 -33.14
CA GLU A 201 -1.83 26.64 -33.36
C GLU A 201 -0.68 26.21 -34.27
N THR A 202 -0.24 27.13 -35.12
CA THR A 202 0.96 26.98 -35.95
C THR A 202 2.22 27.02 -35.08
N PHE A 203 3.22 26.22 -35.43
CA PHE A 203 4.53 26.20 -34.75
C PHE A 203 5.25 27.52 -35.00
N ASP A 204 5.40 28.33 -33.98
CA ASP A 204 6.21 29.56 -33.98
C ASP A 204 7.21 29.56 -32.81
N GLN A 205 8.09 30.58 -32.76
CA GLN A 205 9.05 30.77 -31.68
C GLN A 205 8.39 30.89 -30.30
N GLU A 206 7.19 31.41 -30.24
CA GLU A 206 6.43 31.59 -28.99
C GLU A 206 6.05 30.25 -28.37
N SER A 207 5.68 29.26 -29.19
CA SER A 207 5.36 27.91 -28.73
C SER A 207 6.58 27.13 -28.20
N ALA A 208 7.77 27.32 -28.81
CA ALA A 208 9.01 26.74 -28.30
C ALA A 208 9.44 27.37 -26.96
N PHE A 209 9.28 28.69 -26.83
CA PHE A 209 9.52 29.42 -25.60
C PHE A 209 8.53 29.04 -24.48
N ARG A 210 7.29 28.75 -24.81
CA ARG A 210 6.28 28.22 -23.88
C ARG A 210 6.65 26.83 -23.36
N GLY A 211 7.07 25.90 -24.23
CA GLY A 211 7.53 24.57 -23.84
C GLY A 211 8.74 24.61 -22.92
N SER A 212 9.72 25.47 -23.19
CA SER A 212 10.92 25.61 -22.34
C SER A 212 10.59 26.14 -20.93
N LYS A 213 9.57 27.00 -20.78
CA LYS A 213 9.08 27.47 -19.48
C LYS A 213 8.38 26.37 -18.70
N TRP A 214 7.62 25.48 -19.37
CA TRP A 214 7.01 24.33 -18.76
C TRP A 214 8.04 23.33 -18.26
N ILE A 215 9.04 22.99 -19.09
CA ILE A 215 10.12 22.09 -18.68
C ILE A 215 10.79 22.58 -17.40
N ARG A 216 11.13 23.87 -17.31
CA ARG A 216 11.71 24.44 -16.09
C ARG A 216 10.80 24.34 -14.88
N ALA A 217 9.50 24.65 -15.03
CA ALA A 217 8.52 24.52 -13.93
C ALA A 217 8.35 23.09 -13.46
N LEU A 218 8.35 22.11 -14.37
CA LEU A 218 8.19 20.69 -14.07
C LEU A 218 9.48 20.05 -13.51
N LEU A 219 10.66 20.65 -13.74
CA LEU A 219 11.92 20.23 -13.12
C LEU A 219 12.13 20.82 -11.71
N MET A 220 11.38 21.86 -11.33
CA MET A 220 11.50 22.47 -9.99
C MET A 220 11.40 21.48 -8.83
N PRO A 221 10.55 20.44 -8.84
CA PRO A 221 10.47 19.44 -7.76
C PRO A 221 11.78 18.69 -7.49
N LEU A 222 12.67 18.60 -8.47
CA LEU A 222 13.98 17.94 -8.29
C LEU A 222 14.84 18.63 -7.24
N LEU A 223 14.80 19.97 -7.19
CA LEU A 223 15.65 20.73 -6.28
C LEU A 223 15.35 20.41 -4.80
N PRO A 224 14.13 20.58 -4.26
CA PRO A 224 13.86 20.26 -2.85
C PRO A 224 13.96 18.76 -2.56
N LEU A 225 13.69 17.88 -3.52
CA LEU A 225 13.90 16.44 -3.34
C LEU A 225 15.40 16.11 -3.24
N THR A 226 16.25 16.71 -4.08
CA THR A 226 17.71 16.55 -3.99
C THR A 226 18.25 17.10 -2.68
N LEU A 227 17.76 18.26 -2.22
CA LEU A 227 18.13 18.83 -0.92
C LEU A 227 17.71 17.91 0.24
N TRP A 228 16.55 17.26 0.15
CA TRP A 228 16.14 16.26 1.13
C TRP A 228 17.13 15.09 1.18
N TYR A 229 17.49 14.51 0.04
CA TYR A 229 18.43 13.39 0.02
C TYR A 229 19.84 13.79 0.43
N ALA A 230 20.30 14.99 0.11
CA ALA A 230 21.57 15.53 0.60
C ALA A 230 21.56 15.68 2.12
N TYR A 231 20.49 16.22 2.68
CA TYR A 231 20.29 16.31 4.13
C TYR A 231 20.27 14.91 4.78
N HIS A 232 19.49 13.98 4.21
CA HIS A 232 19.41 12.62 4.72
C HIS A 232 20.78 11.93 4.70
N TYR A 233 21.54 12.06 3.60
CA TYR A 233 22.89 11.52 3.50
C TYR A 233 23.84 12.13 4.54
N ALA A 234 23.80 13.44 4.72
CA ALA A 234 24.65 14.11 5.71
C ALA A 234 24.35 13.67 7.16
N ARG A 235 23.13 13.20 7.45
CA ARG A 235 22.71 12.77 8.78
C ARG A 235 22.85 11.27 9.04
N THR A 236 22.78 10.44 8.00
CA THR A 236 22.71 8.96 8.13
C THR A 236 23.84 8.22 7.43
N GLY A 237 24.55 8.87 6.48
CA GLY A 237 25.52 8.23 5.59
C GLY A 237 24.89 7.45 4.42
N TYR A 238 23.55 7.41 4.30
CA TYR A 238 22.83 6.70 3.25
C TYR A 238 21.97 7.65 2.42
N VAL A 239 21.96 7.48 1.08
CA VAL A 239 21.16 8.34 0.20
C VAL A 239 19.68 7.91 0.20
N PHE A 240 19.41 6.62 -0.07
CA PHE A 240 18.07 6.09 -0.34
C PHE A 240 17.53 5.19 0.80
N GLY A 241 17.73 5.62 2.04
CA GLY A 241 17.34 4.86 3.21
C GLY A 241 18.41 3.89 3.71
N ASN A 242 18.07 3.10 4.73
CA ASN A 242 18.99 2.11 5.27
C ASN A 242 19.32 1.01 4.24
N PRO A 243 20.46 0.28 4.41
CA PRO A 243 20.92 -0.70 3.42
C PRO A 243 19.92 -1.84 3.13
N GLU A 244 19.16 -2.27 4.15
CA GLU A 244 18.16 -3.32 4.01
C GLU A 244 16.98 -2.83 3.14
N PHE A 245 16.46 -1.65 3.43
CA PHE A 245 15.41 -1.01 2.63
C PHE A 245 15.85 -0.82 1.17
N PHE A 246 17.08 -0.36 0.94
CA PHE A 246 17.62 -0.18 -0.40
C PHE A 246 17.77 -1.51 -1.14
N ARG A 247 18.34 -2.53 -0.49
CA ARG A 247 18.48 -3.88 -1.06
C ARG A 247 17.13 -4.44 -1.49
N TYR A 248 16.13 -4.34 -0.63
CA TYR A 248 14.79 -4.86 -0.88
C TYR A 248 14.07 -4.13 -2.01
N ASN A 249 14.11 -2.79 -2.01
CA ASN A 249 13.31 -1.98 -2.93
C ASN A 249 14.00 -1.67 -4.28
N VAL A 250 15.33 -1.76 -4.35
CA VAL A 250 16.11 -1.43 -5.55
C VAL A 250 17.04 -2.57 -5.95
N GLY A 251 17.89 -3.04 -5.05
CA GLY A 251 18.90 -4.05 -5.38
C GLY A 251 18.31 -5.36 -5.90
N ALA A 252 17.27 -5.86 -5.23
CA ALA A 252 16.59 -7.09 -5.63
C ALA A 252 15.71 -6.94 -6.89
N THR A 253 15.47 -5.70 -7.35
CA THR A 253 14.54 -5.44 -8.48
C THR A 253 15.21 -5.39 -9.84
N LEU A 254 16.54 -5.25 -9.89
CA LEU A 254 17.32 -5.07 -11.12
C LEU A 254 17.55 -6.39 -11.88
N ASN A 255 16.50 -7.19 -12.04
CA ASN A 255 16.51 -8.42 -12.83
C ASN A 255 15.52 -8.28 -14.00
N PRO A 256 15.93 -8.50 -15.27
CA PRO A 256 15.04 -8.33 -16.43
C PRO A 256 13.77 -9.18 -16.39
N ILE A 257 13.86 -10.43 -15.92
CA ILE A 257 12.68 -11.32 -15.84
C ILE A 257 11.72 -10.80 -14.76
N ARG A 258 12.26 -10.43 -13.58
CA ARG A 258 11.48 -9.82 -12.52
C ARG A 258 10.80 -8.53 -12.98
N PHE A 259 11.52 -7.67 -13.72
CA PHE A 259 10.96 -6.45 -14.31
C PHE A 259 9.76 -6.76 -15.21
N LEU A 260 9.87 -7.75 -16.12
CA LEU A 260 8.76 -8.12 -17.02
C LEU A 260 7.56 -8.67 -16.24
N LEU A 261 7.80 -9.52 -15.24
CA LEU A 261 6.74 -10.03 -14.36
C LEU A 261 6.08 -8.89 -13.57
N ALA A 262 6.87 -7.99 -12.99
CA ALA A 262 6.38 -6.82 -12.28
C ALA A 262 5.60 -5.88 -13.22
N LEU A 263 6.05 -5.70 -14.47
CA LEU A 263 5.35 -4.90 -15.48
C LEU A 263 3.94 -5.44 -15.75
N VAL A 264 3.79 -6.76 -15.91
CA VAL A 264 2.47 -7.40 -16.08
C VAL A 264 1.60 -7.18 -14.84
N MET A 265 2.17 -7.34 -13.64
CA MET A 265 1.43 -7.09 -12.40
C MET A 265 1.01 -5.61 -12.28
N ARG A 266 1.86 -4.65 -12.64
CA ARG A 266 1.52 -3.21 -12.64
C ARG A 266 0.44 -2.86 -13.66
N LEU A 267 0.48 -3.47 -14.85
CA LEU A 267 -0.61 -3.34 -15.83
C LEU A 267 -1.92 -3.88 -15.25
N TRP A 268 -1.90 -5.04 -14.61
CA TRP A 268 -3.07 -5.57 -13.93
C TRP A 268 -3.57 -4.61 -12.83
N GLN A 269 -2.67 -4.05 -12.01
CA GLN A 269 -3.05 -3.08 -10.97
C GLN A 269 -3.64 -1.79 -11.56
N ALA A 270 -3.14 -1.33 -12.70
CA ALA A 270 -3.63 -0.11 -13.35
C ALA A 270 -5.01 -0.27 -14.00
N PHE A 271 -5.37 -1.48 -14.48
CA PHE A 271 -6.55 -1.68 -15.32
C PHE A 271 -7.51 -2.77 -14.85
N GLY A 272 -7.11 -3.66 -13.92
CA GLY A 272 -7.92 -4.83 -13.59
C GLY A 272 -8.13 -5.12 -12.11
N TYR A 273 -7.23 -4.66 -11.26
CA TYR A 273 -7.14 -5.03 -9.86
C TYR A 273 -8.39 -4.62 -9.05
N MET A 274 -8.77 -5.42 -8.06
CA MET A 274 -9.91 -5.15 -7.16
C MET A 274 -11.19 -4.73 -7.90
N HIS A 275 -11.58 -5.54 -8.91
CA HIS A 275 -12.74 -5.32 -9.78
C HIS A 275 -12.66 -4.10 -10.74
N LEU A 276 -11.52 -3.41 -10.83
CA LEU A 276 -11.33 -2.33 -11.81
C LEU A 276 -11.51 -2.84 -13.26
N TRP A 277 -11.22 -4.14 -13.50
CA TRP A 277 -11.45 -4.78 -14.81
C TRP A 277 -12.89 -4.64 -15.32
N MET A 278 -13.88 -4.56 -14.43
CA MET A 278 -15.29 -4.38 -14.83
C MET A 278 -15.49 -3.01 -15.50
N LEU A 279 -14.90 -1.97 -14.91
CA LEU A 279 -14.98 -0.62 -15.45
C LEU A 279 -14.19 -0.47 -16.75
N THR A 280 -12.98 -1.04 -16.82
CA THR A 280 -12.14 -0.98 -18.02
C THR A 280 -12.71 -1.83 -19.16
N LEU A 281 -13.28 -3.00 -18.87
CA LEU A 281 -14.00 -3.80 -19.86
C LEU A 281 -15.24 -3.08 -20.37
N ALA A 282 -16.05 -2.51 -19.48
CA ALA A 282 -17.20 -1.71 -19.86
C ALA A 282 -16.81 -0.52 -20.76
N MET A 283 -15.69 0.15 -20.46
CA MET A 283 -15.12 1.21 -21.30
C MET A 283 -14.79 0.69 -22.71
N VAL A 284 -14.06 -0.44 -22.80
CA VAL A 284 -13.67 -1.02 -24.09
C VAL A 284 -14.90 -1.43 -24.91
N LEU A 285 -15.87 -2.08 -24.28
CA LEU A 285 -17.13 -2.46 -24.96
C LEU A 285 -17.92 -1.23 -25.40
N ALA A 286 -17.99 -0.18 -24.55
CA ALA A 286 -18.65 1.06 -24.92
C ALA A 286 -18.00 1.75 -26.14
N MET A 287 -16.67 1.61 -26.33
CA MET A 287 -15.98 2.19 -27.51
C MET A 287 -16.45 1.60 -28.84
N LEU A 288 -17.09 0.44 -28.84
CA LEU A 288 -17.70 -0.17 -30.03
C LEU A 288 -19.03 0.49 -30.42
N LEU A 289 -19.63 1.30 -29.52
CA LEU A 289 -20.90 1.98 -29.77
C LEU A 289 -20.69 3.40 -30.28
N PRO A 290 -21.63 3.99 -31.05
CA PRO A 290 -21.56 5.40 -31.43
C PRO A 290 -21.72 6.31 -30.22
N PRO A 291 -21.21 7.56 -30.28
CA PRO A 291 -21.43 8.54 -29.24
C PRO A 291 -22.91 8.91 -29.12
N GLN A 292 -23.37 9.16 -27.91
CA GLN A 292 -24.71 9.70 -27.64
C GLN A 292 -24.79 11.16 -28.06
N SER A 293 -25.96 11.58 -28.50
CA SER A 293 -26.24 12.97 -28.87
C SER A 293 -27.22 13.59 -27.88
N ASP A 294 -26.87 14.77 -27.37
CA ASP A 294 -27.75 15.61 -26.54
C ASP A 294 -28.12 16.86 -27.34
N SER A 295 -29.41 17.11 -27.56
CA SER A 295 -29.89 18.27 -28.31
C SER A 295 -29.30 18.42 -29.73
N GLY A 296 -29.06 17.30 -30.44
CA GLY A 296 -28.50 17.31 -31.78
C GLY A 296 -26.99 17.39 -31.91
N ALA A 297 -26.26 17.54 -30.80
CA ALA A 297 -24.81 17.52 -30.78
C ALA A 297 -24.28 16.28 -30.06
N GLU A 298 -23.21 15.66 -30.58
CA GLU A 298 -22.54 14.55 -29.91
C GLU A 298 -21.97 14.98 -28.56
N ARG A 299 -22.10 14.11 -27.55
CA ARG A 299 -21.42 14.32 -26.26
C ARG A 299 -19.91 14.45 -26.47
N PRO A 300 -19.26 15.49 -25.92
CA PRO A 300 -17.86 15.75 -26.16
C PRO A 300 -16.98 14.65 -25.55
N ARG A 301 -15.89 14.34 -26.23
CA ARG A 301 -14.81 13.51 -25.65
C ARG A 301 -13.82 14.37 -24.85
N ILE A 302 -13.07 13.76 -23.96
CA ILE A 302 -11.85 14.37 -23.43
C ILE A 302 -10.93 14.70 -24.61
N ALA A 303 -10.37 15.90 -24.64
CA ALA A 303 -9.44 16.30 -25.70
C ALA A 303 -8.28 15.28 -25.80
N LEU A 304 -7.92 14.89 -27.03
CA LEU A 304 -6.91 13.85 -27.26
C LEU A 304 -5.58 14.14 -26.54
N PRO A 305 -5.06 15.38 -26.51
CA PRO A 305 -3.85 15.69 -25.74
C PRO A 305 -3.97 15.37 -24.25
N VAL A 306 -5.12 15.65 -23.64
CA VAL A 306 -5.38 15.34 -22.23
C VAL A 306 -5.38 13.82 -22.00
N GLN A 307 -6.02 13.04 -22.90
CA GLN A 307 -5.98 11.59 -22.82
C GLN A 307 -4.55 11.07 -22.92
N MET A 308 -3.75 11.63 -23.84
CA MET A 308 -2.33 11.24 -23.99
C MET A 308 -1.50 11.56 -22.76
N VAL A 309 -1.71 12.73 -22.14
CA VAL A 309 -1.04 13.08 -20.85
C VAL A 309 -1.41 12.08 -19.76
N PHE A 310 -2.69 11.71 -19.61
CA PHE A 310 -3.09 10.70 -18.63
C PHE A 310 -2.42 9.35 -18.90
N LEU A 311 -2.39 8.91 -20.17
CA LEU A 311 -1.75 7.65 -20.56
C LEU A 311 -0.22 7.69 -20.35
N VAL A 312 0.44 8.81 -20.61
CA VAL A 312 1.88 8.98 -20.34
C VAL A 312 2.18 8.87 -18.85
N ILE A 313 1.35 9.46 -17.98
CA ILE A 313 1.51 9.33 -16.53
C ILE A 313 1.26 7.89 -16.08
N VAL A 314 0.19 7.25 -16.56
CA VAL A 314 -0.10 5.84 -16.26
C VAL A 314 1.07 4.95 -16.69
N ALA A 315 1.58 5.12 -17.92
CA ALA A 315 2.72 4.37 -18.43
C ALA A 315 4.00 4.62 -17.61
N ALA A 316 4.27 5.88 -17.24
CA ALA A 316 5.41 6.22 -16.41
C ALA A 316 5.35 5.52 -15.04
N TYR A 317 4.17 5.50 -14.38
CA TYR A 317 4.00 4.79 -13.11
C TYR A 317 4.13 3.27 -13.27
N VAL A 318 3.52 2.69 -14.32
CA VAL A 318 3.61 1.25 -14.61
C VAL A 318 5.08 0.85 -14.78
N VAL A 319 5.84 1.58 -15.61
CA VAL A 319 7.25 1.28 -15.88
C VAL A 319 8.13 1.57 -14.65
N ALA A 320 7.99 2.74 -14.04
CA ALA A 320 8.80 3.13 -12.90
C ALA A 320 8.60 2.18 -11.72
N MET A 321 7.35 1.85 -11.38
CA MET A 321 7.03 0.94 -10.27
C MET A 321 7.35 -0.53 -10.58
N ALA A 322 7.54 -0.91 -11.85
CA ALA A 322 8.07 -2.21 -12.21
C ALA A 322 9.59 -2.28 -12.05
N LEU A 323 10.30 -1.14 -12.22
CA LEU A 323 11.76 -1.04 -12.04
C LEU A 323 12.15 -0.92 -10.58
N ILE A 324 11.42 -0.10 -9.79
CA ILE A 324 11.69 0.17 -8.39
C ILE A 324 10.47 -0.23 -7.56
N GLY A 325 10.66 -0.96 -6.51
CA GLY A 325 9.58 -1.39 -5.64
C GLY A 325 9.67 -2.89 -5.40
N GLY A 326 10.32 -3.27 -4.30
CA GLY A 326 10.50 -4.66 -3.89
C GLY A 326 9.17 -5.35 -3.69
N ALA A 327 8.28 -4.74 -2.91
CA ALA A 327 6.88 -5.13 -2.81
C ALA A 327 6.07 -4.55 -3.98
N VAL A 328 5.29 -5.40 -4.64
CA VAL A 328 4.41 -5.00 -5.76
C VAL A 328 3.08 -4.51 -5.20
N LEU A 329 3.10 -3.49 -4.32
CA LEU A 329 1.93 -2.96 -3.62
C LEU A 329 1.05 -2.13 -4.56
N ALA A 330 -0.27 -2.33 -4.50
CA ALA A 330 -1.21 -1.64 -5.39
C ALA A 330 -1.35 -0.14 -5.07
N ARG A 331 -1.10 0.28 -3.83
CA ARG A 331 -1.11 1.70 -3.42
C ARG A 331 -0.13 2.56 -4.24
N TYR A 332 0.96 2.00 -4.77
CA TYR A 332 1.90 2.73 -5.62
C TYR A 332 1.29 3.19 -6.95
N MET A 333 0.15 2.59 -7.34
CA MET A 333 -0.58 2.95 -8.56
C MET A 333 -1.69 3.99 -8.31
N LEU A 334 -1.86 4.51 -7.08
CA LEU A 334 -2.85 5.54 -6.76
C LEU A 334 -2.75 6.83 -7.60
N PRO A 335 -1.57 7.30 -8.04
CA PRO A 335 -1.50 8.40 -8.98
C PRO A 335 -2.06 8.09 -10.38
N ALA A 336 -2.09 6.82 -10.79
CA ALA A 336 -2.47 6.38 -12.12
C ALA A 336 -3.93 5.90 -12.21
N VAL A 337 -4.39 5.07 -11.25
CA VAL A 337 -5.71 4.44 -11.30
C VAL A 337 -6.88 5.44 -11.37
N PRO A 338 -6.91 6.53 -10.60
CA PRO A 338 -7.99 7.53 -10.71
C PRO A 338 -8.06 8.20 -12.09
N LEU A 339 -6.93 8.35 -12.80
CA LEU A 339 -6.92 8.87 -14.16
C LEU A 339 -7.57 7.87 -15.14
N VAL A 340 -7.33 6.57 -14.95
CA VAL A 340 -8.00 5.50 -15.70
C VAL A 340 -9.51 5.53 -15.42
N ILE A 341 -9.92 5.71 -14.17
CA ILE A 341 -11.34 5.82 -13.78
C ILE A 341 -11.99 7.04 -14.48
N VAL A 342 -11.33 8.20 -14.52
CA VAL A 342 -11.85 9.38 -15.23
C VAL A 342 -12.04 9.11 -16.71
N LEU A 343 -11.05 8.48 -17.37
CA LEU A 343 -11.14 8.11 -18.80
C LEU A 343 -12.30 7.13 -19.03
N ALA A 344 -12.43 6.13 -18.20
CA ALA A 344 -13.45 5.09 -18.33
C ALA A 344 -14.86 5.67 -18.12
N VAL A 345 -15.09 6.39 -17.02
CA VAL A 345 -16.40 7.02 -16.73
C VAL A 345 -16.79 8.02 -17.81
N SER A 346 -15.84 8.82 -18.30
CA SER A 346 -16.08 9.76 -19.41
C SER A 346 -16.48 9.03 -20.70
N THR A 347 -15.87 7.88 -20.98
CA THR A 347 -16.21 7.06 -22.16
C THR A 347 -17.60 6.45 -22.02
N LEU A 348 -17.95 5.90 -20.86
CA LEU A 348 -19.29 5.39 -20.57
C LEU A 348 -20.34 6.49 -20.69
N TRP A 349 -20.12 7.66 -20.09
CA TRP A 349 -21.00 8.81 -20.21
C TRP A 349 -21.23 9.21 -21.67
N ARG A 350 -20.16 9.21 -22.47
CA ARG A 350 -20.25 9.61 -23.89
C ARG A 350 -21.02 8.59 -24.74
N ARG A 351 -20.96 7.29 -24.42
CA ARG A 351 -21.37 6.21 -25.31
C ARG A 351 -22.63 5.45 -24.87
N LEU A 352 -22.97 5.50 -23.58
CA LEU A 352 -24.11 4.76 -23.04
C LEU A 352 -25.19 5.72 -22.54
N SER A 353 -26.45 5.45 -22.89
CA SER A 353 -27.59 6.16 -22.31
C SER A 353 -27.79 5.81 -20.83
N PHE A 354 -27.56 4.54 -20.47
CA PHE A 354 -27.69 4.00 -19.11
C PHE A 354 -26.36 4.03 -18.30
N TRP A 355 -25.40 4.90 -18.68
CA TRP A 355 -24.11 5.01 -18.01
C TRP A 355 -24.17 5.18 -16.47
N PRO A 356 -25.18 5.85 -15.87
CA PRO A 356 -25.24 5.96 -14.41
C PRO A 356 -25.47 4.60 -13.76
N ALA A 357 -26.30 3.73 -14.35
CA ALA A 357 -26.51 2.38 -13.86
C ALA A 357 -25.25 1.51 -14.00
N ALA A 358 -24.53 1.62 -15.12
CA ALA A 358 -23.26 0.93 -15.32
C ALA A 358 -22.20 1.35 -14.28
N VAL A 359 -22.08 2.66 -14.02
CA VAL A 359 -21.16 3.19 -13.00
C VAL A 359 -21.59 2.78 -11.59
N ALA A 360 -22.90 2.81 -11.28
CA ALA A 360 -23.42 2.35 -10.00
C ALA A 360 -23.14 0.86 -9.76
N PHE A 361 -23.27 0.02 -10.79
CA PHE A 361 -22.95 -1.41 -10.73
C PHE A 361 -21.45 -1.64 -10.40
N VAL A 362 -20.54 -0.90 -11.05
CA VAL A 362 -19.10 -0.96 -10.73
C VAL A 362 -18.85 -0.46 -9.30
N GLY A 363 -19.49 0.62 -8.89
CA GLY A 363 -19.40 1.12 -7.53
C GLY A 363 -19.83 0.08 -6.49
N PHE A 364 -20.91 -0.65 -6.76
CA PHE A 364 -21.35 -1.77 -5.92
C PHE A 364 -20.30 -2.89 -5.87
N ALA A 365 -19.69 -3.24 -7.01
CA ALA A 365 -18.62 -4.24 -7.05
C ALA A 365 -17.37 -3.80 -6.24
N PHE A 366 -17.04 -2.51 -6.26
CA PHE A 366 -15.97 -1.96 -5.43
C PHE A 366 -16.31 -2.07 -3.94
N VAL A 367 -17.53 -1.72 -3.54
CA VAL A 367 -17.99 -1.88 -2.14
C VAL A 367 -17.99 -3.35 -1.72
N ALA A 368 -18.41 -4.27 -2.59
CA ALA A 368 -18.32 -5.70 -2.32
C ALA A 368 -16.87 -6.15 -2.07
N ALA A 369 -15.92 -5.63 -2.86
CA ALA A 369 -14.50 -5.94 -2.69
C ALA A 369 -13.86 -5.36 -1.41
N TRP A 370 -14.52 -4.47 -0.67
CA TRP A 370 -14.07 -4.12 0.68
C TRP A 370 -14.16 -5.31 1.65
N PHE A 371 -15.18 -6.16 1.46
CA PHE A 371 -15.56 -7.23 2.39
C PHE A 371 -15.18 -8.62 1.90
N PHE A 372 -15.05 -8.80 0.58
CA PHE A 372 -14.72 -10.07 -0.05
C PHE A 372 -13.30 -10.03 -0.60
N ASN A 373 -12.45 -10.88 -0.07
CA ASN A 373 -11.08 -11.01 -0.55
C ASN A 373 -11.04 -11.64 -1.95
N PRO A 374 -10.14 -11.18 -2.83
CA PRO A 374 -10.00 -11.76 -4.16
C PRO A 374 -9.44 -13.20 -4.10
N PRO A 375 -9.68 -14.03 -5.15
CA PRO A 375 -9.17 -15.40 -5.22
C PRO A 375 -7.70 -15.47 -5.67
N TYR A 376 -6.92 -14.43 -5.40
CA TYR A 376 -5.49 -14.33 -5.66
C TYR A 376 -4.79 -13.62 -4.49
N GLY A 377 -3.46 -13.80 -4.38
CA GLY A 377 -2.66 -13.11 -3.36
C GLY A 377 -2.71 -11.59 -3.53
N PHE A 378 -2.94 -10.87 -2.44
CA PHE A 378 -2.99 -9.41 -2.40
C PHE A 378 -2.45 -8.90 -1.05
N SER A 379 -2.12 -7.61 -0.98
CA SER A 379 -1.75 -6.99 0.28
C SER A 379 -2.99 -6.68 1.13
N PRO A 380 -3.05 -7.06 2.42
CA PRO A 380 -4.20 -6.78 3.28
C PRO A 380 -4.60 -5.30 3.34
N GLU A 381 -3.68 -4.38 3.07
CA GLU A 381 -3.92 -2.93 3.03
C GLU A 381 -4.71 -2.44 1.79
N ASP A 382 -5.03 -3.33 0.86
CA ASP A 382 -5.73 -2.99 -0.38
C ASP A 382 -7.26 -3.03 -0.23
N ASN A 383 -7.77 -3.58 0.89
CA ASN A 383 -9.19 -3.56 1.27
C ASN A 383 -9.34 -3.62 2.80
N LEU A 384 -10.51 -4.01 3.33
CA LEU A 384 -10.73 -4.14 4.78
C LEU A 384 -10.04 -5.35 5.44
N ALA A 385 -9.24 -6.12 4.71
CA ALA A 385 -8.45 -7.20 5.31
C ALA A 385 -7.43 -6.67 6.34
N TYR A 386 -6.95 -5.43 6.18
CA TYR A 386 -6.09 -4.81 7.20
C TYR A 386 -6.78 -4.66 8.56
N ARG A 387 -8.10 -4.41 8.57
CA ARG A 387 -8.89 -4.39 9.81
C ARG A 387 -8.92 -5.77 10.45
N ASP A 388 -9.13 -6.82 9.65
CA ASP A 388 -9.17 -8.19 10.17
C ASP A 388 -7.81 -8.59 10.77
N TYR A 389 -6.69 -8.15 10.17
CA TYR A 389 -5.34 -8.28 10.71
C TYR A 389 -5.20 -7.57 12.07
N VAL A 390 -5.56 -6.29 12.13
CA VAL A 390 -5.46 -5.50 13.38
C VAL A 390 -6.24 -6.16 14.51
N LEU A 391 -7.48 -6.60 14.25
CA LEU A 391 -8.32 -7.25 15.26
C LEU A 391 -7.72 -8.58 15.75
N LEU A 392 -7.13 -9.38 14.86
CA LEU A 392 -6.42 -10.62 15.25
C LEU A 392 -5.24 -10.32 16.17
N HIS A 393 -4.47 -9.26 15.86
CA HIS A 393 -3.32 -8.86 16.66
C HIS A 393 -3.74 -8.25 18.01
N GLU A 394 -4.87 -7.53 18.09
CA GLU A 394 -5.46 -7.07 19.36
C GLU A 394 -5.86 -8.26 20.25
N ASP A 395 -6.51 -9.29 19.67
CA ASP A 395 -6.92 -10.49 20.43
C ASP A 395 -5.70 -11.26 20.96
N GLY A 396 -4.65 -11.42 20.14
CA GLY A 396 -3.37 -12.02 20.54
C GLY A 396 -2.65 -11.23 21.64
N ALA A 397 -2.59 -9.90 21.49
CA ALA A 397 -1.96 -9.01 22.45
C ALA A 397 -2.71 -9.01 23.79
N HIS A 398 -4.05 -8.99 23.77
CA HIS A 398 -4.88 -9.09 24.97
C HIS A 398 -4.66 -10.40 25.73
N LEU A 399 -4.54 -11.53 25.01
CA LEU A 399 -4.21 -12.81 25.62
C LEU A 399 -2.83 -12.75 26.31
N LEU A 400 -1.81 -12.15 25.67
CA LEU A 400 -0.48 -12.01 26.25
C LEU A 400 -0.52 -11.19 27.55
N GLU A 401 -1.19 -10.03 27.54
CA GLU A 401 -1.29 -9.16 28.71
C GLU A 401 -2.02 -9.82 29.89
N THR A 402 -3.01 -10.66 29.62
CA THR A 402 -3.84 -11.28 30.66
C THR A 402 -3.23 -12.58 31.20
N ARG A 403 -2.65 -13.42 30.32
CA ARG A 403 -2.16 -14.76 30.70
C ARG A 403 -0.64 -14.84 30.84
N TYR A 404 0.12 -14.01 30.10
CA TYR A 404 1.57 -14.10 30.02
C TYR A 404 2.27 -12.74 30.24
N PRO A 405 1.91 -11.95 31.27
CA PRO A 405 2.35 -10.55 31.42
C PRO A 405 3.85 -10.35 31.61
N THR A 406 4.59 -11.39 31.97
CA THR A 406 6.04 -11.35 32.22
C THR A 406 6.84 -12.25 31.28
N ALA A 407 6.18 -12.96 30.36
CA ALA A 407 6.83 -13.88 29.44
C ALA A 407 7.66 -13.12 28.40
N ARG A 408 8.77 -13.71 27.99
CA ARG A 408 9.51 -13.30 26.79
C ARG A 408 8.85 -13.95 25.59
N VAL A 409 8.50 -13.14 24.60
CA VAL A 409 7.68 -13.53 23.45
C VAL A 409 8.53 -13.57 22.20
N LEU A 410 8.61 -14.73 21.53
CA LEU A 410 9.17 -14.85 20.18
C LEU A 410 8.14 -14.34 19.17
N THR A 411 8.53 -13.42 18.28
CA THR A 411 7.68 -13.01 17.16
C THR A 411 8.50 -12.33 16.06
N ALA A 412 7.85 -12.07 14.91
CA ALA A 412 8.43 -11.33 13.79
C ALA A 412 7.93 -9.87 13.75
N TRP A 413 8.54 -9.07 12.87
CA TRP A 413 8.01 -7.75 12.54
C TRP A 413 6.71 -7.88 11.71
N PRO A 414 5.68 -7.03 11.92
CA PRO A 414 5.62 -5.85 12.78
C PRO A 414 5.15 -6.12 14.21
N ALA A 415 4.72 -7.34 14.56
CA ALA A 415 4.22 -7.65 15.91
C ALA A 415 5.28 -7.41 16.99
N SER A 416 6.57 -7.54 16.67
CA SER A 416 7.65 -7.17 17.59
C SER A 416 7.59 -5.69 18.00
N ASP A 417 7.21 -4.78 17.10
CA ASP A 417 7.02 -3.38 17.39
C ASP A 417 5.69 -3.12 18.11
N GLU A 418 4.62 -3.78 17.71
CA GLU A 418 3.29 -3.72 18.31
C GLU A 418 3.31 -4.12 19.79
N LEU A 419 4.07 -5.17 20.14
CA LEU A 419 4.20 -5.70 21.50
C LEU A 419 5.24 -4.99 22.37
N THR A 420 6.13 -4.18 21.80
CA THR A 420 7.11 -3.42 22.57
C THR A 420 6.75 -1.96 22.78
N ARG A 421 5.77 -1.44 22.03
CA ARG A 421 5.44 -0.01 21.98
C ARG A 421 3.95 0.24 22.31
N PRO A 422 3.59 0.44 23.59
CA PRO A 422 2.19 0.65 24.03
C PRO A 422 1.47 1.76 23.28
N TRP A 423 2.21 2.77 22.84
CA TRP A 423 1.65 3.90 22.11
C TRP A 423 1.19 3.54 20.67
N LEU A 424 1.43 2.32 20.18
CA LEU A 424 0.85 1.80 18.95
C LEU A 424 -0.59 1.29 19.14
N GLY A 425 -1.05 1.06 20.37
CA GLY A 425 -2.44 0.79 20.69
C GLY A 425 -2.82 -0.67 20.92
N TYR A 426 -1.88 -1.62 20.78
CA TYR A 426 -2.15 -3.06 20.97
C TYR A 426 -2.03 -3.54 22.41
N ILE A 427 -1.14 -2.92 23.18
CA ILE A 427 -0.81 -3.30 24.56
C ILE A 427 -0.79 -2.08 25.46
N THR A 428 -0.94 -2.30 26.77
CA THR A 428 -0.84 -1.26 27.80
C THR A 428 0.55 -1.15 28.40
N ARG A 429 1.34 -2.25 28.41
CA ARG A 429 2.70 -2.33 28.96
C ARG A 429 3.62 -3.04 27.97
N PRO A 430 4.88 -2.59 27.82
CA PRO A 430 5.84 -3.24 26.93
C PRO A 430 6.06 -4.71 27.31
N VAL A 431 6.02 -5.59 26.30
CA VAL A 431 6.37 -7.01 26.43
C VAL A 431 7.84 -7.20 26.05
N GLN A 432 8.53 -8.14 26.67
CA GLN A 432 9.88 -8.52 26.26
C GLN A 432 9.81 -9.40 25.01
N VAL A 433 10.44 -8.98 23.93
CA VAL A 433 10.36 -9.66 22.63
C VAL A 433 11.71 -10.19 22.18
N VAL A 434 11.72 -11.44 21.72
CA VAL A 434 12.79 -12.06 20.92
C VAL A 434 12.33 -11.99 19.47
N ARG A 435 13.07 -11.28 18.63
CA ARG A 435 12.67 -11.04 17.23
C ARG A 435 13.34 -12.03 16.29
N ILE A 436 12.55 -12.61 15.38
CA ILE A 436 12.99 -13.35 14.19
C ILE A 436 12.60 -12.56 12.93
N GLU A 437 13.14 -12.96 11.78
CA GLU A 437 12.91 -12.25 10.52
C GLU A 437 11.49 -12.52 9.97
N ASP A 438 11.11 -13.81 9.90
CA ASP A 438 9.79 -14.26 9.46
C ASP A 438 9.43 -15.65 10.03
N PHE A 439 8.37 -16.30 9.52
CA PHE A 439 7.94 -17.63 9.93
C PHE A 439 8.22 -18.69 8.86
N SER A 440 9.28 -18.52 8.09
CA SER A 440 9.82 -19.55 7.19
C SER A 440 10.39 -20.75 7.99
N LEU A 441 10.53 -21.89 7.34
CA LEU A 441 11.05 -23.10 7.99
C LEU A 441 12.45 -22.87 8.59
N ASP A 442 13.34 -22.21 7.85
CA ASP A 442 14.72 -21.97 8.26
C ASP A 442 14.80 -21.06 9.50
N GLU A 443 13.99 -19.99 9.54
CA GLU A 443 13.90 -19.07 10.67
C GLU A 443 13.33 -19.75 11.92
N VAL A 444 12.27 -20.56 11.75
CA VAL A 444 11.66 -21.30 12.87
C VAL A 444 12.62 -22.37 13.44
N ILE A 445 13.40 -23.07 12.58
CA ILE A 445 14.43 -24.00 13.03
C ILE A 445 15.53 -23.26 13.81
N SER A 446 16.01 -22.14 13.29
CA SER A 446 17.01 -21.32 13.99
C SER A 446 16.49 -20.78 15.33
N ALA A 447 15.21 -20.42 15.40
CA ALA A 447 14.57 -20.00 16.64
C ALA A 447 14.48 -21.13 17.67
N ALA A 448 14.33 -22.39 17.24
CA ALA A 448 14.29 -23.54 18.13
C ALA A 448 15.62 -23.75 18.91
N GLU A 449 16.75 -23.34 18.34
CA GLU A 449 18.05 -23.34 19.03
C GLU A 449 18.10 -22.32 20.18
N LEU A 450 17.29 -21.27 20.09
CA LEU A 450 17.19 -20.18 21.06
C LEU A 450 16.02 -20.33 22.03
N ARG A 451 15.35 -21.50 22.07
CA ARG A 451 14.11 -21.73 22.84
C ARG A 451 14.23 -21.43 24.35
N ALA A 452 15.43 -21.41 24.92
CA ALA A 452 15.67 -21.02 26.29
C ALA A 452 15.47 -19.49 26.53
N ASN A 453 15.39 -18.69 25.48
CA ASN A 453 15.30 -17.24 25.55
C ASN A 453 13.87 -16.72 25.52
N PHE A 454 12.85 -17.58 25.34
CA PHE A 454 11.45 -17.17 25.30
C PHE A 454 10.55 -18.27 25.86
N GLU A 455 9.43 -17.88 26.42
CA GLU A 455 8.43 -18.77 27.01
C GLU A 455 7.19 -18.93 26.15
N VAL A 456 6.93 -17.97 25.25
CA VAL A 456 5.76 -17.91 24.38
C VAL A 456 6.20 -17.52 22.97
N ALA A 457 5.55 -18.05 21.94
CA ALA A 457 5.70 -17.55 20.57
C ALA A 457 4.36 -17.02 20.06
N VAL A 458 4.37 -15.84 19.46
CA VAL A 458 3.25 -15.25 18.72
C VAL A 458 3.59 -15.28 17.25
N ILE A 459 2.84 -16.07 16.51
CA ILE A 459 3.00 -16.23 15.08
C ILE A 459 1.72 -15.86 14.34
N PHE A 460 1.86 -15.34 13.14
CA PHE A 460 0.73 -14.83 12.36
C PHE A 460 1.00 -14.97 10.86
N SER A 461 -0.04 -14.89 10.05
CA SER A 461 0.10 -14.85 8.60
C SER A 461 0.72 -13.53 8.15
N THR A 462 1.90 -13.59 7.52
CA THR A 462 2.60 -12.39 7.00
C THR A 462 2.01 -11.91 5.68
N LYS A 463 1.16 -12.71 5.05
CA LYS A 463 0.51 -12.44 3.76
C LYS A 463 -0.83 -13.14 3.69
N TYR A 464 -1.70 -12.63 2.81
CA TYR A 464 -2.95 -13.32 2.50
C TYR A 464 -2.69 -14.47 1.51
N GLU A 465 -3.07 -15.68 1.89
CA GLU A 465 -3.05 -16.86 1.03
C GLU A 465 -4.48 -17.37 0.84
N PRO A 466 -5.05 -17.27 -0.39
CA PRO A 466 -6.38 -17.80 -0.64
C PRO A 466 -6.38 -19.33 -0.58
N ALA A 467 -7.39 -19.92 0.08
CA ALA A 467 -7.51 -21.37 0.25
C ALA A 467 -7.53 -22.16 -1.08
N HIS A 468 -7.94 -21.51 -2.17
CA HIS A 468 -8.05 -22.09 -3.51
C HIS A 468 -7.60 -21.07 -4.57
N SER A 469 -6.30 -20.75 -4.58
CA SER A 469 -5.75 -19.92 -5.67
C SER A 469 -5.76 -20.72 -6.98
N LEU A 470 -6.30 -20.09 -8.03
CA LEU A 470 -6.33 -20.68 -9.36
C LEU A 470 -4.92 -20.99 -9.92
N PHE A 471 -3.92 -20.22 -9.49
CA PHE A 471 -2.56 -20.27 -10.00
C PHE A 471 -1.61 -21.11 -9.13
N ASP A 472 -1.93 -21.41 -7.87
CA ASP A 472 -1.02 -22.14 -6.98
C ASP A 472 -0.90 -23.65 -7.33
N ARG A 473 -1.80 -24.15 -8.20
CA ARG A 473 -1.65 -25.48 -8.82
C ARG A 473 -0.55 -25.52 -9.89
N TRP A 474 -0.07 -24.39 -10.32
CA TRP A 474 0.91 -24.25 -11.40
C TRP A 474 2.31 -24.16 -10.78
N LYS A 475 3.01 -25.28 -10.71
CA LYS A 475 4.35 -25.36 -10.10
C LYS A 475 5.30 -24.28 -10.63
N SER A 476 5.33 -24.08 -11.96
CA SER A 476 6.16 -23.03 -12.57
C SER A 476 5.81 -21.63 -12.09
N TRP A 477 4.55 -21.35 -11.76
CA TRP A 477 4.15 -20.06 -11.20
C TRP A 477 4.62 -19.89 -9.74
N VAL A 478 4.51 -20.92 -8.95
CA VAL A 478 5.03 -20.92 -7.56
C VAL A 478 6.54 -20.74 -7.57
N ASP A 479 7.27 -21.47 -8.42
CA ASP A 479 8.72 -21.34 -8.58
C ASP A 479 9.14 -19.92 -9.01
N LEU A 480 8.38 -19.30 -9.92
CA LEU A 480 8.62 -17.90 -10.33
C LEU A 480 8.40 -16.91 -9.18
N LYS A 481 7.31 -17.08 -8.41
CA LYS A 481 7.04 -16.23 -7.23
C LYS A 481 8.16 -16.34 -6.19
N THR A 482 8.56 -17.57 -5.86
CA THR A 482 9.64 -17.82 -4.90
C THR A 482 10.95 -17.21 -5.38
N ARG A 483 11.34 -17.48 -6.62
CA ARG A 483 12.64 -17.06 -7.17
C ARG A 483 12.77 -15.53 -7.35
N PHE A 484 11.70 -14.86 -7.82
CA PHE A 484 11.79 -13.44 -8.24
C PHE A 484 11.14 -12.47 -7.25
N PHE A 485 10.27 -12.94 -6.36
CA PHE A 485 9.58 -12.10 -5.39
C PHE A 485 9.76 -12.55 -3.93
N GLY A 486 10.62 -13.57 -3.68
CA GLY A 486 10.87 -14.06 -2.33
C GLY A 486 9.64 -14.67 -1.65
N PHE A 487 8.67 -15.16 -2.46
CA PHE A 487 7.47 -15.76 -1.89
C PHE A 487 7.81 -17.07 -1.18
N HIS A 488 7.38 -17.20 0.05
CA HIS A 488 7.39 -18.43 0.83
C HIS A 488 6.04 -18.60 1.53
N HIS A 489 5.70 -19.80 1.94
CA HIS A 489 4.51 -20.06 2.76
C HIS A 489 4.85 -19.86 4.23
N ASP A 490 3.97 -19.19 4.97
CA ASP A 490 4.08 -19.15 6.42
C ASP A 490 3.78 -20.53 6.99
N MET A 491 4.59 -20.98 7.95
CA MET A 491 4.40 -22.29 8.55
C MET A 491 3.11 -22.35 9.36
N PRO A 492 2.31 -23.43 9.25
CA PRO A 492 1.10 -23.57 10.03
C PRO A 492 1.42 -23.67 11.53
N PRO A 493 0.55 -23.11 12.41
CA PRO A 493 0.79 -23.04 13.86
C PRO A 493 1.16 -24.37 14.52
N ALA A 494 0.55 -25.47 14.10
CA ALA A 494 0.84 -26.79 14.65
C ALA A 494 2.28 -27.26 14.33
N ALA A 495 2.78 -26.97 13.12
CA ALA A 495 4.14 -27.33 12.72
C ALA A 495 5.18 -26.47 13.47
N VAL A 496 4.92 -25.16 13.61
CA VAL A 496 5.78 -24.28 14.42
C VAL A 496 5.83 -24.74 15.87
N ALA A 497 4.67 -25.07 16.47
CA ALA A 497 4.60 -25.58 17.83
C ALA A 497 5.44 -26.86 18.02
N GLN A 498 5.38 -27.78 17.04
CA GLN A 498 6.16 -29.00 17.07
C GLN A 498 7.67 -28.75 17.02
N ILE A 499 8.12 -27.84 16.13
CA ILE A 499 9.55 -27.50 15.97
C ILE A 499 10.07 -26.79 17.22
N LEU A 500 9.31 -25.83 17.76
CA LEU A 500 9.70 -25.08 18.96
C LEU A 500 9.55 -25.89 20.25
N GLY A 501 8.95 -27.09 20.22
CA GLY A 501 8.69 -27.90 21.40
C GLY A 501 7.67 -27.27 22.33
N GLY A 502 6.54 -26.85 21.79
CA GLY A 502 5.48 -26.17 22.52
C GLY A 502 4.08 -26.62 22.10
N LYS A 503 3.07 -25.98 22.68
CA LYS A 503 1.66 -26.25 22.44
C LYS A 503 0.93 -24.99 22.00
N VAL A 504 0.10 -25.08 20.96
CA VAL A 504 -0.81 -24.01 20.57
C VAL A 504 -1.88 -23.82 21.65
N VAL A 505 -1.89 -22.67 22.30
CA VAL A 505 -2.84 -22.32 23.38
C VAL A 505 -3.94 -21.38 22.93
N PHE A 506 -3.72 -20.72 21.80
CA PHE A 506 -4.71 -19.85 21.14
C PHE A 506 -4.45 -19.86 19.64
N SER A 507 -5.51 -19.90 18.85
CA SER A 507 -5.44 -19.72 17.40
C SER A 507 -6.76 -19.16 16.92
N GLU A 508 -6.68 -18.06 16.17
CA GLU A 508 -7.84 -17.43 15.56
C GLU A 508 -7.54 -17.13 14.08
N SER A 509 -8.58 -17.19 13.26
CA SER A 509 -8.48 -16.86 11.83
C SER A 509 -9.66 -16.02 11.38
N ARG A 510 -9.38 -15.03 10.50
CA ARG A 510 -10.37 -14.15 9.89
C ARG A 510 -10.10 -14.03 8.39
N LYS A 511 -10.99 -14.55 7.58
CA LYS A 511 -10.96 -14.43 6.10
C LYS A 511 -9.61 -14.77 5.47
N GLY A 512 -8.94 -15.83 5.92
CA GLY A 512 -7.67 -16.30 5.38
C GLY A 512 -6.42 -15.68 6.02
N GLN A 513 -6.57 -14.80 6.98
CA GLN A 513 -5.50 -14.36 7.88
C GLN A 513 -5.65 -15.07 9.23
N TRP A 514 -4.55 -15.28 9.93
CA TRP A 514 -4.56 -15.97 11.20
C TRP A 514 -3.47 -15.48 12.15
N ILE A 515 -3.69 -15.68 13.45
CA ILE A 515 -2.72 -15.51 14.52
C ILE A 515 -2.77 -16.74 15.44
N ALA A 516 -1.65 -17.10 16.02
CA ALA A 516 -1.59 -18.13 17.04
C ALA A 516 -0.59 -17.80 18.13
N VAL A 517 -0.89 -18.25 19.36
CA VAL A 517 -0.02 -18.17 20.51
C VAL A 517 0.38 -19.57 20.91
N ILE A 518 1.68 -19.82 21.01
CA ILE A 518 2.29 -21.10 21.33
C ILE A 518 3.01 -20.96 22.67
N GLU A 519 2.64 -21.76 23.65
CA GLU A 519 3.33 -21.89 24.92
C GLU A 519 4.46 -22.92 24.78
N ILE A 520 5.69 -22.55 25.15
CA ILE A 520 6.87 -23.39 25.00
C ILE A 520 7.04 -24.25 26.25
N GLU A 521 7.13 -25.54 26.10
CA GLU A 521 7.35 -26.48 27.20
C GLU A 521 8.76 -26.32 27.75
N ARG A 522 8.89 -26.15 29.07
CA ARG A 522 10.21 -26.10 29.72
C ARG A 522 10.86 -27.45 29.66
N VAL A 523 12.17 -27.50 29.39
CA VAL A 523 12.94 -28.73 29.26
C VAL A 523 12.83 -29.62 30.51
N GLU A 524 12.62 -29.04 31.70
CA GLU A 524 12.42 -29.80 32.95
C GLU A 524 11.08 -30.54 33.00
N GLU A 525 9.99 -30.00 32.43
CA GLU A 525 8.69 -30.68 32.37
C GLU A 525 8.70 -31.83 31.34
N ALA A 526 9.41 -31.65 30.23
CA ALA A 526 9.58 -32.71 29.23
C ALA A 526 10.39 -33.92 29.79
N ALA A 527 11.39 -33.66 30.61
CA ALA A 527 12.15 -34.72 31.30
C ALA A 527 11.29 -35.49 32.32
N ASN A 528 10.42 -34.79 33.04
CA ASN A 528 9.50 -35.38 34.02
C ASN A 528 8.33 -36.15 33.36
N SER A 529 7.82 -35.70 32.24
CA SER A 529 6.79 -36.42 31.49
C SER A 529 7.34 -37.69 30.82
N ALA A 530 8.59 -37.64 30.34
CA ALA A 530 9.29 -38.81 29.80
C ALA A 530 9.65 -39.84 30.90
N SER A 531 10.00 -39.38 32.11
CA SER A 531 10.29 -40.26 33.26
C SER A 531 9.03 -40.87 33.90
N GLY A 532 7.88 -40.16 33.82
CA GLY A 532 6.58 -40.66 34.31
C GLY A 532 5.99 -41.80 33.47
N SER A 533 6.36 -41.93 32.21
CA SER A 533 5.91 -43.00 31.32
C SER A 533 6.72 -44.30 31.47
N VAL A 534 7.89 -44.29 32.14
CA VAL A 534 8.76 -45.46 32.33
C VAL A 534 8.47 -46.20 33.66
N SER A 535 7.74 -45.57 34.61
CA SER A 535 7.46 -46.17 35.91
C SER A 535 6.27 -47.17 35.95
N GLY A 536 5.61 -47.43 34.81
CA GLY A 536 4.44 -48.32 34.71
C GLY A 536 4.74 -49.80 34.37
N TRP A 537 5.99 -50.20 34.17
CA TRP A 537 6.34 -51.58 33.80
C TRP A 537 7.38 -52.25 34.73
N ARG A 538 7.04 -52.40 36.01
CA ARG A 538 7.74 -53.34 36.90
C ARG A 538 6.77 -53.94 37.91
N THR A 539 6.15 -55.06 37.56
CA THR A 539 5.91 -56.20 38.44
C THR A 539 5.46 -57.40 37.60
N GLY A 540 6.30 -58.38 37.48
CA GLY A 540 6.03 -59.64 36.87
C GLY A 540 7.25 -60.58 37.07
N ALA A 541 7.42 -61.06 38.31
CA ALA A 541 8.47 -62.02 38.66
C ALA A 541 8.24 -63.37 37.96
N GLY A 542 9.25 -63.88 37.27
CA GLY A 542 9.32 -65.23 36.74
C GLY A 542 10.74 -65.75 36.76
N ARG A 543 11.09 -66.56 37.77
CA ARG A 543 12.33 -67.32 37.87
C ARG A 543 12.48 -68.32 36.69
N SER A 544 13.61 -68.40 36.03
CA SER A 544 14.24 -69.74 35.72
C SER A 544 15.64 -69.61 35.09
N ARG A 545 16.60 -70.25 35.78
CA ARG A 545 17.77 -70.98 35.38
C ARG A 545 18.82 -70.50 34.37
N ALA A 546 20.00 -70.52 34.92
CA ALA A 546 21.30 -70.41 34.26
C ALA A 546 21.52 -71.51 33.20
N ALA A 547 22.26 -71.18 32.15
CA ALA A 547 23.10 -72.03 31.37
C ALA A 547 24.28 -71.21 30.82
N THR A 548 25.47 -71.56 31.32
CA THR A 548 26.80 -71.23 30.80
C THR A 548 27.01 -71.91 29.45
N VAL A 549 27.67 -71.19 28.49
CA VAL A 549 28.70 -71.75 27.60
C VAL A 549 29.41 -70.64 26.83
N SER A 550 30.67 -70.43 27.11
CA SER A 550 31.90 -70.17 26.34
C SER A 550 31.86 -69.67 24.93
N SER A 551 32.74 -68.67 24.75
CA SER A 551 33.31 -68.11 23.49
C SER A 551 34.00 -69.21 22.63
N PRO A 552 34.35 -68.99 21.35
CA PRO A 552 35.45 -68.07 21.06
C PRO A 552 35.11 -66.81 20.27
#